data_7d3daeb4f508ea9e6dc022de6aef45ae
#
_entry.id   7d3daeb4f508ea9e6dc022de6aef45ae
#
_cell.length_a   1.000
_cell.length_b   1.000
_cell.length_c   1.000
_cell.angle_alpha   90.00
_cell.angle_beta   90.00
_cell.angle_gamma   90.00
#
_symmetry.space_group_name_H-M   'P 1'
#
loop_
_entity.id
_entity.type
_entity.pdbx_description
1 polymer ?
#
loop_
_entity_poly.entity_id
_entity_poly.type
_entity_poly.pdbx_seq_one_letter_code
_entity_poly.pdbx_strand_id
1 'polypeptide(L)'
;ANNGTKTCPTGTIDETSKSLIDNHTWNTGAIEWGKRTDTLAFYQAERGTKGKICSSGNNCNDTVTRKTTWTGYVALPYVTDWAYASSESVCETNMYAGYNATASFPVEAVANMTCKKNNWMQRSSYTWYLSPSAYGSYANNAWYVSGDGAADFNRAACSYAVAPSIYLKSNVLIESGNGTSSNPYMLKTS
;
A
#
# COMPACT_ATOMS: atom_id res chain seq x y z
N ALA A 1 1.84 10.16 17.53
CA ALA A 1 3.09 9.65 18.09
C ALA A 1 2.74 8.53 19.09
N ASN A 2 2.96 7.30 18.72
CA ASN A 2 2.68 6.17 19.59
C ASN A 2 3.93 5.90 20.41
N ASN A 3 3.98 6.41 21.62
CA ASN A 3 5.09 6.28 22.57
C ASN A 3 4.95 5.03 23.44
N GLY A 4 4.26 4.00 22.96
CA GLY A 4 4.18 2.71 23.59
C GLY A 4 5.36 1.86 23.12
N THR A 5 6.27 1.53 24.01
CA THR A 5 7.21 0.42 23.89
C THR A 5 6.42 -0.89 23.73
N LYS A 6 5.88 -1.14 22.52
CA LYS A 6 5.49 -2.50 22.18
C LYS A 6 6.78 -3.23 21.87
N THR A 7 7.19 -4.10 22.75
CA THR A 7 8.13 -5.17 22.42
C THR A 7 7.62 -5.85 21.15
N CYS A 8 8.38 -5.77 20.09
CA CYS A 8 8.09 -6.59 18.90
C CYS A 8 8.00 -8.04 19.36
N PRO A 9 7.01 -8.80 18.86
CA PRO A 9 6.96 -10.24 19.14
C PRO A 9 8.34 -10.83 18.83
N THR A 10 8.75 -11.77 19.64
CA THR A 10 9.97 -12.57 19.48
C THR A 10 9.91 -13.31 18.15
N GLY A 11 10.48 -12.77 17.13
CA GLY A 11 10.46 -13.20 15.75
C GLY A 11 11.15 -12.13 14.93
N THR A 12 12.37 -11.76 15.35
CA THR A 12 13.25 -10.93 14.52
C THR A 12 13.64 -11.75 13.30
N ILE A 13 13.62 -11.11 12.14
CA ILE A 13 14.27 -11.66 10.96
C ILE A 13 15.71 -12.01 11.37
N ASP A 14 16.10 -13.28 11.23
CA ASP A 14 17.45 -13.71 11.56
C ASP A 14 18.49 -12.98 10.69
N GLU A 15 19.72 -12.92 11.16
CA GLU A 15 20.78 -12.16 10.48
C GLU A 15 21.08 -12.71 9.06
N THR A 16 20.88 -14.00 8.85
CA THR A 16 21.03 -14.62 7.52
C THR A 16 19.96 -14.09 6.56
N SER A 17 18.70 -14.18 6.94
CA SER A 17 17.60 -13.63 6.15
C SER A 17 17.73 -12.11 5.94
N LYS A 18 18.13 -11.37 6.99
CA LYS A 18 18.37 -9.93 6.90
C LYS A 18 19.52 -9.58 5.96
N SER A 19 20.53 -10.45 5.82
CA SER A 19 21.63 -10.25 4.89
C SER A 19 21.18 -10.22 3.42
N LEU A 20 20.04 -10.83 3.10
CA LEU A 20 19.44 -10.89 1.75
C LEU A 20 18.56 -9.67 1.44
N ILE A 21 18.14 -8.92 2.47
CA ILE A 21 17.20 -7.81 2.35
C ILE A 21 17.96 -6.51 2.15
N ASP A 22 17.50 -5.68 1.20
CA ASP A 22 18.04 -4.35 0.97
C ASP A 22 17.56 -3.38 2.05
N ASN A 23 18.45 -2.50 2.51
CA ASN A 23 18.09 -1.34 3.34
C ASN A 23 17.58 -0.24 2.42
N HIS A 24 16.35 -0.36 1.98
CA HIS A 24 15.74 0.44 0.92
C HIS A 24 15.18 1.76 1.42
N THR A 25 15.16 2.77 0.54
CA THR A 25 14.48 4.04 0.79
C THR A 25 13.20 4.12 -0.04
N TRP A 26 12.06 4.09 0.66
CA TRP A 26 10.75 4.29 0.05
C TRP A 26 10.40 5.78 0.03
N ASN A 27 9.89 6.24 -1.10
CA ASN A 27 9.19 7.52 -1.15
C ASN A 27 7.79 7.36 -0.53
N THR A 28 7.36 8.36 0.21
CA THR A 28 6.07 8.36 0.92
C THR A 28 5.27 9.60 0.53
N GLY A 29 5.09 9.78 -0.78
CA GLY A 29 4.28 10.86 -1.32
C GLY A 29 2.81 10.69 -0.94
N ALA A 30 2.15 11.81 -0.61
CA ALA A 30 0.76 11.81 -0.21
C ALA A 30 -0.17 11.85 -1.43
N ILE A 31 -1.32 11.18 -1.31
CA ILE A 31 -2.28 11.03 -2.40
C ILE A 31 -3.53 11.87 -2.11
N GLU A 32 -3.93 12.65 -3.08
CA GLU A 32 -5.14 13.44 -3.04
C GLU A 32 -6.38 12.59 -3.38
N TRP A 33 -7.46 12.78 -2.62
CA TRP A 33 -8.73 12.06 -2.82
C TRP A 33 -9.28 12.13 -4.24
N GLY A 34 -9.20 13.30 -4.89
CA GLY A 34 -9.74 13.52 -6.23
C GLY A 34 -9.03 12.77 -7.37
N LYS A 35 -7.88 12.15 -7.10
CA LYS A 35 -7.07 11.43 -8.10
C LYS A 35 -7.26 9.92 -8.10
N ARG A 36 -8.15 9.41 -7.28
CA ARG A 36 -8.29 7.97 -6.99
C ARG A 36 -8.73 7.08 -8.17
N THR A 37 -9.25 7.65 -9.25
CA THR A 37 -9.68 6.87 -10.42
C THR A 37 -8.57 6.58 -11.42
N ASP A 38 -7.49 7.34 -11.39
CA ASP A 38 -6.37 7.20 -12.29
C ASP A 38 -5.20 6.49 -11.57
N THR A 39 -4.99 5.22 -11.90
CA THR A 39 -3.96 4.40 -11.26
C THR A 39 -2.57 4.95 -11.48
N LEU A 40 -2.25 5.47 -12.66
CA LEU A 40 -0.95 6.05 -12.96
C LEU A 40 -0.69 7.33 -12.17
N ALA A 41 -1.69 8.22 -12.09
CA ALA A 41 -1.57 9.44 -11.27
C ALA A 41 -1.40 9.10 -9.79
N PHE A 42 -2.08 8.05 -9.32
CA PHE A 42 -1.95 7.55 -7.98
C PHE A 42 -0.55 6.99 -7.71
N TYR A 43 -0.04 6.15 -8.62
CA TYR A 43 1.31 5.59 -8.58
C TYR A 43 2.39 6.69 -8.50
N GLN A 44 2.28 7.72 -9.34
CA GLN A 44 3.22 8.83 -9.34
C GLN A 44 3.16 9.65 -8.06
N ALA A 45 1.96 9.83 -7.50
CA ALA A 45 1.76 10.59 -6.28
C ALA A 45 2.36 9.87 -5.05
N GLU A 46 2.05 8.59 -4.85
CA GLU A 46 2.51 7.83 -3.68
C GLU A 46 4.01 7.57 -3.67
N ARG A 47 4.65 7.46 -4.85
CA ARG A 47 6.09 7.32 -5.02
C ARG A 47 6.83 8.63 -5.23
N GLY A 48 6.09 9.74 -5.21
CA GLY A 48 6.66 11.07 -5.30
C GLY A 48 7.30 11.52 -3.98
N THR A 49 7.98 12.65 -4.06
CA THR A 49 8.61 13.31 -2.89
C THR A 49 7.82 14.52 -2.41
N LYS A 50 6.61 14.73 -2.90
CA LYS A 50 5.75 15.82 -2.46
C LYS A 50 5.03 15.41 -1.17
N GLY A 51 5.48 15.93 -0.04
CA GLY A 51 4.84 15.72 1.25
C GLY A 51 3.46 16.38 1.40
N LYS A 52 3.11 17.26 0.45
CA LYS A 52 1.85 17.98 0.38
C LYS A 52 1.42 18.03 -1.08
N ILE A 53 0.39 17.25 -1.41
CA ILE A 53 -0.22 17.29 -2.75
C ILE A 53 -1.62 17.82 -2.58
N CYS A 54 -1.74 19.11 -2.80
CA CYS A 54 -3.01 19.77 -2.80
C CYS A 54 -3.12 20.58 -4.08
N SER A 55 -3.98 20.19 -4.99
CA SER A 55 -4.46 21.08 -6.05
C SER A 55 -5.54 22.00 -5.49
N SER A 56 -5.67 23.19 -6.05
CA SER A 56 -6.67 24.17 -5.65
C SER A 56 -8.08 23.57 -5.63
N GLY A 57 -8.72 23.54 -4.47
CA GLY A 57 -10.08 23.05 -4.28
C GLY A 57 -10.47 23.00 -2.81
N ASN A 58 -11.76 22.84 -2.54
CA ASN A 58 -12.35 22.96 -1.21
C ASN A 58 -11.82 21.99 -0.13
N ASN A 59 -11.00 21.01 -0.52
CA ASN A 59 -10.45 20.01 0.40
C ASN A 59 -8.92 20.11 0.53
N CYS A 60 -8.34 21.22 0.10
CA CYS A 60 -6.91 21.45 0.06
C CYS A 60 -6.35 22.08 1.34
N ASN A 61 -6.75 21.57 2.49
CA ASN A 61 -6.37 22.13 3.81
C ASN A 61 -5.22 21.35 4.46
N ASP A 62 -4.46 20.58 3.70
CA ASP A 62 -3.31 19.86 4.25
C ASP A 62 -2.21 20.86 4.63
N THR A 63 -2.17 21.21 5.90
CA THR A 63 -1.16 22.11 6.50
C THR A 63 0.03 21.35 7.09
N VAL A 64 -0.01 20.02 7.10
CA VAL A 64 0.99 19.19 7.75
C VAL A 64 2.14 18.86 6.79
N THR A 65 3.35 19.21 7.22
CA THR A 65 4.56 18.76 6.54
C THR A 65 4.87 17.32 6.97
N ARG A 66 4.88 16.39 6.01
CA ARG A 66 5.23 14.98 6.23
C ARG A 66 6.64 14.70 5.76
N LYS A 67 7.27 13.72 6.38
CA LYS A 67 8.45 13.11 5.77
C LYS A 67 8.01 12.44 4.46
N THR A 68 8.79 12.63 3.42
CA THR A 68 8.51 12.11 2.08
C THR A 68 9.32 10.87 1.75
N THR A 69 10.14 10.43 2.68
CA THR A 69 10.94 9.20 2.54
C THR A 69 10.99 8.46 3.87
N TRP A 70 11.11 7.15 3.78
CA TRP A 70 11.42 6.26 4.88
C TRP A 70 12.47 5.24 4.44
N THR A 71 13.47 4.99 5.26
CA THR A 71 14.55 4.04 4.96
C THR A 71 14.54 2.92 6.00
N GLY A 72 14.58 1.69 5.53
CA GLY A 72 14.59 0.50 6.39
C GLY A 72 14.57 -0.80 5.59
N TYR A 73 14.46 -1.93 6.29
CA TYR A 73 14.47 -3.26 5.69
C TYR A 73 13.07 -3.75 5.30
N VAL A 74 12.04 -3.25 5.98
CA VAL A 74 10.66 -3.74 5.81
C VAL A 74 9.73 -2.53 5.75
N ALA A 75 8.85 -2.49 4.77
CA ALA A 75 7.77 -1.50 4.68
C ALA A 75 6.43 -2.17 4.37
N LEU A 76 5.38 -1.39 4.16
CA LEU A 76 4.16 -1.87 3.52
C LEU A 76 4.25 -1.65 2.01
N PRO A 77 3.53 -2.43 1.19
CA PRO A 77 3.41 -2.13 -0.23
C PRO A 77 2.66 -0.82 -0.43
N TYR A 78 2.80 -0.22 -1.59
CA TYR A 78 1.97 0.90 -2.00
C TYR A 78 0.57 0.42 -2.41
N VAL A 79 -0.42 1.28 -2.31
CA VAL A 79 -1.79 0.89 -2.65
C VAL A 79 -1.96 0.55 -4.15
N THR A 80 -1.17 1.17 -5.04
CA THR A 80 -1.20 0.80 -6.46
C THR A 80 -0.53 -0.53 -6.75
N ASP A 81 0.36 -1.05 -5.89
CA ASP A 81 0.86 -2.42 -6.02
C ASP A 81 -0.30 -3.42 -5.96
N TRP A 82 -1.32 -3.14 -5.12
CA TRP A 82 -2.54 -3.92 -5.11
C TRP A 82 -3.31 -3.82 -6.44
N ALA A 83 -3.42 -2.63 -7.04
CA ALA A 83 -4.09 -2.48 -8.33
C ALA A 83 -3.40 -3.29 -9.42
N TYR A 84 -2.07 -3.20 -9.50
CA TYR A 84 -1.26 -3.96 -10.46
C TYR A 84 -1.18 -5.46 -10.17
N ALA A 85 -1.53 -5.90 -8.99
CA ALA A 85 -1.59 -7.31 -8.62
C ALA A 85 -2.83 -8.04 -9.18
N SER A 86 -3.79 -7.31 -9.73
CA SER A 86 -4.97 -7.86 -10.41
C SER A 86 -4.62 -8.32 -11.83
N SER A 87 -5.18 -9.43 -12.28
CA SER A 87 -5.09 -9.86 -13.68
C SER A 87 -6.01 -9.07 -14.64
N GLU A 88 -6.85 -8.19 -14.10
CA GLU A 88 -7.77 -7.37 -14.87
C GLU A 88 -7.04 -6.13 -15.41
N SER A 89 -6.77 -6.07 -16.71
CA SER A 89 -5.96 -5.03 -17.34
C SER A 89 -6.49 -3.59 -17.13
N VAL A 90 -7.79 -3.43 -16.93
CA VAL A 90 -8.38 -2.12 -16.61
C VAL A 90 -7.83 -1.53 -15.30
N CYS A 91 -7.33 -2.35 -14.39
CA CYS A 91 -6.79 -1.92 -13.10
C CYS A 91 -5.45 -1.18 -13.22
N GLU A 92 -4.74 -1.38 -14.31
CA GLU A 92 -3.53 -0.63 -14.63
C GLU A 92 -3.83 0.86 -14.90
N THR A 93 -5.03 1.17 -15.36
CA THR A 93 -5.46 2.53 -15.67
C THR A 93 -6.50 3.08 -14.71
N ASN A 94 -7.35 2.22 -14.15
CA ASN A 94 -8.43 2.60 -13.24
C ASN A 94 -8.60 1.57 -12.12
N MET A 95 -7.95 1.81 -10.99
CA MET A 95 -8.06 0.93 -9.81
C MET A 95 -9.46 0.93 -9.17
N TYR A 96 -10.33 1.84 -9.56
CA TYR A 96 -11.74 1.91 -9.15
C TYR A 96 -12.70 1.36 -10.20
N ALA A 97 -12.21 0.57 -11.17
CA ALA A 97 -13.07 -0.08 -12.15
C ALA A 97 -14.16 -0.91 -11.46
N GLY A 98 -15.39 -0.74 -11.92
CA GLY A 98 -16.57 -1.36 -11.32
C GLY A 98 -17.15 -0.61 -10.09
N TYR A 99 -16.51 0.48 -9.64
CA TYR A 99 -17.04 1.31 -8.56
C TYR A 99 -18.27 2.09 -9.03
N ASN A 100 -19.38 1.92 -8.35
CA ASN A 100 -20.60 2.69 -8.62
C ASN A 100 -20.70 3.87 -7.65
N ALA A 101 -20.26 5.06 -8.08
CA ALA A 101 -20.30 6.28 -7.29
C ALA A 101 -21.71 6.80 -6.97
N THR A 102 -22.73 6.31 -7.69
CA THR A 102 -24.14 6.74 -7.51
C THR A 102 -24.92 5.84 -6.57
N ALA A 103 -24.38 4.66 -6.20
CA ALA A 103 -25.00 3.80 -5.21
C ALA A 103 -24.97 4.45 -3.84
N SER A 104 -26.05 4.39 -3.10
CA SER A 104 -26.10 4.83 -1.71
C SER A 104 -25.06 4.04 -0.91
N PHE A 105 -24.15 4.78 -0.29
CA PHE A 105 -23.02 4.23 0.47
C PHE A 105 -23.47 3.10 1.43
N PRO A 106 -22.70 2.02 1.61
CA PRO A 106 -21.42 1.64 0.99
C PRO A 106 -21.33 0.26 0.34
N VAL A 107 -22.33 -0.62 0.49
CA VAL A 107 -22.15 -2.07 0.23
C VAL A 107 -22.17 -2.40 -1.27
N GLU A 108 -23.09 -1.83 -2.02
CA GLU A 108 -23.24 -2.15 -3.45
C GLU A 108 -22.17 -1.50 -4.33
N ALA A 109 -21.68 -0.31 -3.94
CA ALA A 109 -20.62 0.38 -4.65
C ALA A 109 -19.30 -0.40 -4.60
N VAL A 110 -19.05 -1.12 -3.53
CA VAL A 110 -17.82 -1.86 -3.26
C VAL A 110 -17.88 -3.29 -3.79
N ALA A 111 -19.05 -3.92 -3.79
CA ALA A 111 -19.23 -5.32 -4.19
C ALA A 111 -18.78 -5.61 -5.63
N ASN A 112 -18.79 -4.61 -6.49
CA ASN A 112 -18.51 -4.72 -7.92
C ASN A 112 -17.08 -4.27 -8.32
N MET A 113 -16.18 -4.06 -7.35
CA MET A 113 -14.80 -3.68 -7.65
C MET A 113 -14.11 -4.74 -8.52
N THR A 114 -13.75 -4.35 -9.72
CA THR A 114 -13.12 -5.26 -10.68
C THR A 114 -11.73 -5.69 -10.22
N CYS A 115 -10.96 -4.78 -9.64
CA CYS A 115 -9.56 -5.02 -9.31
C CYS A 115 -9.32 -5.99 -8.13
N LYS A 116 -10.37 -6.42 -7.43
CA LYS A 116 -10.25 -7.51 -6.45
C LYS A 116 -10.23 -8.90 -7.08
N LYS A 117 -10.73 -9.02 -8.32
CA LYS A 117 -10.79 -10.31 -9.01
C LYS A 117 -9.40 -10.77 -9.40
N ASN A 118 -9.12 -12.07 -9.16
CA ASN A 118 -7.83 -12.66 -9.50
C ASN A 118 -6.62 -11.83 -9.04
N ASN A 119 -6.74 -11.19 -7.88
CA ASN A 119 -5.73 -10.32 -7.30
C ASN A 119 -5.02 -11.04 -6.16
N TRP A 120 -3.74 -11.36 -6.36
CA TRP A 120 -2.96 -12.12 -5.39
C TRP A 120 -2.65 -11.34 -4.11
N MET A 121 -2.74 -10.00 -4.13
CA MET A 121 -2.59 -9.16 -2.94
C MET A 121 -3.91 -8.94 -2.18
N GLN A 122 -5.05 -9.34 -2.74
CA GLN A 122 -6.34 -9.16 -2.08
C GLN A 122 -6.42 -9.99 -0.79
N ARG A 123 -6.84 -9.33 0.29
CA ARG A 123 -7.08 -9.95 1.60
C ARG A 123 -8.56 -9.87 1.95
N SER A 124 -9.01 -10.73 2.85
CA SER A 124 -10.40 -10.77 3.33
C SER A 124 -10.69 -9.69 4.39
N SER A 125 -9.68 -8.97 4.85
CA SER A 125 -9.79 -7.92 5.88
C SER A 125 -9.23 -6.59 5.39
N TYR A 126 -9.56 -5.51 6.10
CA TYR A 126 -8.93 -4.22 5.89
C TYR A 126 -7.42 -4.34 6.08
N THR A 127 -6.65 -3.92 5.09
CA THR A 127 -5.18 -4.04 5.08
C THR A 127 -4.56 -2.68 4.80
N TRP A 128 -3.63 -2.26 5.68
CA TRP A 128 -2.88 -1.02 5.52
C TRP A 128 -1.86 -1.08 4.40
N TYR A 129 -1.69 0.05 3.73
CA TYR A 129 -0.68 0.31 2.72
C TYR A 129 0.22 1.49 3.12
N LEU A 130 1.37 1.65 2.45
CA LEU A 130 2.40 2.63 2.82
C LEU A 130 1.94 4.08 2.59
N SER A 131 1.00 4.28 1.67
CA SER A 131 0.66 5.59 1.14
C SER A 131 -0.10 6.46 2.15
N PRO A 132 0.40 7.63 2.55
CA PRO A 132 -0.36 8.58 3.34
C PRO A 132 -1.44 9.27 2.50
N SER A 133 -2.52 9.69 3.14
CA SER A 133 -3.57 10.50 2.50
C SER A 133 -3.25 11.99 2.62
N ALA A 134 -3.47 12.72 1.53
CA ALA A 134 -3.38 14.20 1.49
C ALA A 134 -4.74 14.88 1.63
N TYR A 135 -5.74 14.18 2.15
CA TYR A 135 -7.10 14.71 2.26
C TYR A 135 -7.27 15.66 3.45
N GLY A 136 -7.48 16.93 3.15
CA GLY A 136 -8.00 17.96 4.05
C GLY A 136 -7.35 18.01 5.45
N SER A 137 -8.21 18.07 6.46
CA SER A 137 -7.83 18.12 7.87
C SER A 137 -7.35 16.77 8.45
N TYR A 138 -7.28 15.72 7.65
CA TYR A 138 -7.01 14.35 8.09
C TYR A 138 -5.56 13.93 7.85
N ALA A 139 -4.62 14.71 8.37
CA ALA A 139 -3.18 14.44 8.28
C ALA A 139 -2.75 13.10 8.92
N ASN A 140 -3.60 12.50 9.71
CA ASN A 140 -3.39 11.22 10.39
C ASN A 140 -3.96 10.02 9.63
N ASN A 141 -4.38 10.20 8.37
CA ASN A 141 -4.94 9.14 7.57
C ASN A 141 -3.87 8.47 6.69
N ALA A 142 -4.01 7.16 6.53
CA ALA A 142 -3.26 6.33 5.59
C ALA A 142 -4.24 5.55 4.72
N TRP A 143 -3.78 5.12 3.56
CA TRP A 143 -4.58 4.31 2.65
C TRP A 143 -4.63 2.85 3.09
N TYR A 144 -5.77 2.22 2.85
CA TYR A 144 -6.01 0.80 3.07
C TYR A 144 -6.80 0.22 1.89
N VAL A 145 -6.79 -1.09 1.76
CA VAL A 145 -7.72 -1.82 0.90
C VAL A 145 -8.63 -2.67 1.78
N SER A 146 -9.93 -2.58 1.54
CA SER A 146 -10.93 -3.38 2.27
C SER A 146 -11.00 -4.82 1.75
N GLY A 147 -11.61 -5.71 2.52
CA GLY A 147 -11.88 -7.08 2.09
C GLY A 147 -12.75 -7.16 0.84
N ASP A 148 -13.50 -6.12 0.55
CA ASP A 148 -14.33 -6.00 -0.65
C ASP A 148 -13.58 -5.42 -1.85
N GLY A 149 -12.31 -5.05 -1.70
CA GLY A 149 -11.45 -4.55 -2.77
C GLY A 149 -11.59 -3.05 -3.05
N ALA A 150 -12.08 -2.27 -2.10
CA ALA A 150 -12.07 -0.81 -2.22
C ALA A 150 -10.82 -0.23 -1.55
N ALA A 151 -10.05 0.55 -2.31
CA ALA A 151 -9.00 1.38 -1.75
C ALA A 151 -9.62 2.66 -1.18
N ASP A 152 -9.34 2.94 0.09
CA ASP A 152 -9.83 4.12 0.79
C ASP A 152 -8.81 4.52 1.87
N PHE A 153 -9.09 5.56 2.64
CA PHE A 153 -8.20 6.00 3.71
C PHE A 153 -8.93 6.12 5.04
N ASN A 154 -8.21 5.87 6.11
CA ASN A 154 -8.74 6.02 7.46
C ASN A 154 -7.61 6.42 8.41
N ARG A 155 -7.99 6.78 9.65
CA ARG A 155 -7.04 7.13 10.70
C ARG A 155 -6.06 6.00 10.95
N ALA A 156 -4.78 6.28 10.93
CA ALA A 156 -3.72 5.29 11.20
C ALA A 156 -3.82 4.66 12.61
N ALA A 157 -4.68 5.19 13.48
CA ALA A 157 -4.99 4.62 14.78
C ALA A 157 -5.97 3.43 14.71
N CYS A 158 -6.61 3.16 13.55
CA CYS A 158 -7.47 1.99 13.38
C CYS A 158 -6.64 0.71 13.33
N SER A 159 -7.21 -0.37 13.88
CA SER A 159 -6.56 -1.68 13.88
C SER A 159 -6.91 -2.45 12.60
N TYR A 160 -6.04 -2.38 11.60
CA TYR A 160 -6.16 -3.12 10.35
C TYR A 160 -4.98 -4.10 10.21
N ALA A 161 -5.12 -5.08 9.33
CA ALA A 161 -4.04 -6.01 9.02
C ALA A 161 -2.88 -5.29 8.29
N VAL A 162 -1.71 -5.90 8.31
CA VAL A 162 -0.54 -5.49 7.56
C VAL A 162 0.01 -6.65 6.73
N ALA A 163 0.50 -6.34 5.54
CA ALA A 163 1.20 -7.28 4.67
C ALA A 163 2.59 -6.69 4.38
N PRO A 164 3.60 -7.00 5.20
CA PRO A 164 4.93 -6.41 5.04
C PRO A 164 5.56 -6.76 3.70
N SER A 165 6.29 -5.81 3.12
CA SER A 165 7.06 -5.94 1.89
C SER A 165 8.53 -5.67 2.15
N ILE A 166 9.38 -6.35 1.40
CA ILE A 166 10.83 -6.20 1.42
C ILE A 166 11.35 -6.05 -0.02
N TYR A 167 12.47 -5.39 -0.17
CA TYR A 167 13.28 -5.49 -1.37
C TYR A 167 14.46 -6.44 -1.11
N LEU A 168 14.70 -7.34 -2.04
CA LEU A 168 15.89 -8.19 -2.00
C LEU A 168 17.07 -7.43 -2.60
N LYS A 169 18.28 -7.71 -2.11
CA LYS A 169 19.50 -7.19 -2.72
C LYS A 169 19.65 -7.70 -4.15
N SER A 170 20.28 -6.93 -5.02
CA SER A 170 20.41 -7.23 -6.44
C SER A 170 21.20 -8.51 -6.75
N ASN A 171 21.97 -9.00 -5.79
CA ASN A 171 22.74 -10.24 -5.90
C ASN A 171 22.00 -11.46 -5.34
N VAL A 172 20.74 -11.32 -4.95
CA VAL A 172 19.91 -12.45 -4.48
C VAL A 172 19.23 -13.12 -5.66
N LEU A 173 19.38 -14.42 -5.75
CA LEU A 173 18.81 -15.26 -6.79
C LEU A 173 17.84 -16.26 -6.20
N ILE A 174 16.84 -16.66 -6.99
CA ILE A 174 15.99 -17.80 -6.67
C ILE A 174 16.79 -19.06 -7.00
N GLU A 175 17.02 -19.90 -6.00
CA GLU A 175 17.70 -21.17 -6.17
C GLU A 175 16.73 -22.27 -6.59
N SER A 176 15.56 -22.29 -5.95
CA SER A 176 14.51 -23.29 -6.20
C SER A 176 13.15 -22.79 -5.70
N GLY A 177 12.12 -23.59 -5.88
CA GLY A 177 10.75 -23.29 -5.46
C GLY A 177 9.93 -22.60 -6.54
N ASN A 178 8.63 -22.50 -6.27
CA ASN A 178 7.66 -21.86 -7.17
C ASN A 178 6.76 -20.82 -6.46
N GLY A 179 7.08 -20.48 -5.21
CA GLY A 179 6.36 -19.47 -4.42
C GLY A 179 5.06 -19.94 -3.78
N THR A 180 4.72 -21.23 -3.86
CA THR A 180 3.56 -21.78 -3.14
C THR A 180 3.91 -22.08 -1.68
N SER A 181 2.90 -22.20 -0.82
CA SER A 181 3.11 -22.57 0.58
C SER A 181 3.75 -23.95 0.79
N SER A 182 3.55 -24.87 -0.16
CA SER A 182 4.14 -26.21 -0.16
C SER A 182 5.52 -26.28 -0.84
N ASN A 183 5.87 -25.28 -1.64
CA ASN A 183 7.14 -25.18 -2.34
C ASN A 183 7.59 -23.69 -2.42
N PRO A 184 7.95 -23.09 -1.28
CA PRO A 184 8.36 -21.70 -1.22
C PRO A 184 9.66 -21.48 -1.99
N TYR A 185 9.89 -20.23 -2.42
CA TYR A 185 11.17 -19.87 -3.02
C TYR A 185 12.29 -20.02 -2.00
N MET A 186 13.34 -20.74 -2.42
CA MET A 186 14.62 -20.76 -1.72
C MET A 186 15.53 -19.72 -2.37
N LEU A 187 16.17 -18.91 -1.54
CA LEU A 187 17.02 -17.81 -1.98
C LEU A 187 18.48 -18.11 -1.71
N LYS A 188 19.34 -17.63 -2.61
CA LYS A 188 20.81 -17.65 -2.43
C LYS A 188 21.42 -16.33 -2.89
N THR A 189 22.62 -16.05 -2.44
CA THR A 189 23.46 -14.99 -2.99
C THR A 189 24.30 -15.53 -4.16
N SER A 190 24.50 -14.69 -5.16
CA SER A 190 25.46 -14.98 -6.24
C SER A 190 26.88 -14.89 -5.75
#